data_eb2e359c6a7d7a43798f7cac99ade16a
#
_entry.id   eb2e359c6a7d7a43798f7cac99ade16a
#
_cell.length_a   1.000
_cell.length_b   1.000
_cell.length_c   1.000
_cell.angle_alpha   90.00
_cell.angle_beta   90.00
_cell.angle_gamma   90.00
#
_symmetry.space_group_name_H-M   'P 1'
#
loop_
_entity.id
_entity.type
_entity.pdbx_description
1 polymer ?
#
loop_
_entity_poly.entity_id
_entity_poly.type
_entity_poly.pdbx_seq_one_letter_code
_entity_poly.pdbx_strand_id
1 'polypeptide(L)'
;MRAKLAVAVVGLNVVLGGTTVPLTAHHSFAAEFDANKMVKFEGTLTRMEWINPHVWLHMDVKMPDGTLENWAFEAGTPNNLFRRGFTKASLTAGTKIVVDGYQAKDGSKRANGRNLTFTDGKTLFLGSSGTGAPYELTPDHLNPEKGASGQAGPGAKK
;
A
#
# COMPACT_ATOMS: atom_id res chain seq x y z
N MET A 1 61.83 -30.32 -43.31
CA MET A 1 61.59 -29.36 -42.25
C MET A 1 60.10 -29.06 -42.23
N ARG A 2 59.36 -29.50 -41.18
CA ARG A 2 57.91 -29.32 -41.09
C ARG A 2 57.67 -28.26 -40.02
N ALA A 3 57.22 -27.06 -40.41
CA ALA A 3 56.80 -25.98 -39.50
C ALA A 3 55.46 -26.33 -38.89
N LYS A 4 55.44 -26.44 -37.59
CA LYS A 4 54.14 -26.57 -36.80
C LYS A 4 53.60 -25.21 -36.53
N LEU A 5 52.46 -24.89 -37.15
CA LEU A 5 51.68 -23.70 -36.85
C LEU A 5 50.94 -23.96 -35.55
N ALA A 6 51.30 -23.25 -34.49
CA ALA A 6 50.53 -23.22 -33.24
C ALA A 6 49.46 -22.12 -33.34
N VAL A 7 48.22 -22.53 -33.45
CA VAL A 7 47.09 -21.61 -33.38
C VAL A 7 46.76 -21.38 -31.90
N ALA A 8 47.09 -20.20 -31.39
CA ALA A 8 46.69 -19.76 -30.07
C ALA A 8 45.25 -19.26 -30.14
N VAL A 9 44.32 -20.05 -29.64
CA VAL A 9 42.93 -19.62 -29.41
C VAL A 9 42.91 -18.81 -28.13
N VAL A 10 42.91 -17.48 -28.25
CA VAL A 10 42.62 -16.57 -27.13
C VAL A 10 41.12 -16.57 -26.90
N GLY A 11 40.69 -17.33 -25.90
CA GLY A 11 39.30 -17.31 -25.44
C GLY A 11 39.01 -16.00 -24.74
N LEU A 12 38.30 -15.13 -25.42
CA LEU A 12 37.74 -13.91 -24.83
C LEU A 12 36.57 -14.30 -23.92
N ASN A 13 36.87 -14.55 -22.64
CA ASN A 13 35.85 -14.65 -21.62
C ASN A 13 35.30 -13.26 -21.33
N VAL A 14 34.24 -12.87 -22.01
CA VAL A 14 33.40 -11.74 -21.62
C VAL A 14 32.63 -12.20 -20.39
N VAL A 15 33.18 -11.92 -19.22
CA VAL A 15 32.40 -11.97 -17.96
C VAL A 15 31.37 -10.84 -18.03
N LEU A 16 30.17 -11.14 -18.53
CA LEU A 16 28.99 -10.33 -18.29
C LEU A 16 28.69 -10.44 -16.79
N GLY A 17 29.32 -9.58 -16.00
CA GLY A 17 28.94 -9.32 -14.65
C GLY A 17 27.55 -8.67 -14.69
N GLY A 18 26.54 -9.50 -14.84
CA GLY A 18 25.15 -9.08 -14.67
C GLY A 18 24.97 -8.63 -13.23
N THR A 19 25.10 -7.33 -12.97
CA THR A 19 24.56 -6.74 -11.75
C THR A 19 23.05 -6.94 -11.81
N THR A 20 22.57 -7.98 -11.17
CA THR A 20 21.15 -8.12 -10.87
C THR A 20 20.80 -7.01 -9.90
N VAL A 21 20.44 -5.84 -10.44
CA VAL A 21 19.76 -4.82 -9.68
C VAL A 21 18.46 -5.50 -9.21
N PRO A 22 18.23 -5.69 -7.91
CA PRO A 22 16.92 -6.17 -7.48
C PRO A 22 15.90 -5.17 -8.01
N LEU A 23 15.12 -5.55 -9.00
CA LEU A 23 13.92 -4.85 -9.39
C LEU A 23 12.95 -5.00 -8.19
N THR A 24 13.09 -4.12 -7.24
CA THR A 24 12.07 -3.90 -6.23
C THR A 24 10.89 -3.30 -6.97
N ALA A 25 9.97 -4.16 -7.41
CA ALA A 25 8.73 -3.76 -8.08
C ALA A 25 7.73 -3.07 -7.11
N HIS A 26 8.23 -2.56 -6.00
CA HIS A 26 7.50 -1.71 -5.08
C HIS A 26 7.82 -0.28 -5.48
N HIS A 27 6.85 0.37 -6.11
CA HIS A 27 6.88 1.82 -6.22
C HIS A 27 7.12 2.39 -4.82
N SER A 28 8.14 3.25 -4.66
CA SER A 28 8.35 3.89 -3.37
C SER A 28 7.13 4.78 -3.10
N PHE A 29 6.62 4.75 -1.88
CA PHE A 29 5.53 5.65 -1.46
C PHE A 29 5.80 7.09 -1.91
N ALA A 30 7.01 7.58 -1.70
CA ALA A 30 7.42 8.94 -2.02
C ALA A 30 7.38 9.27 -3.53
N ALA A 31 7.37 8.29 -4.42
CA ALA A 31 7.23 8.53 -5.85
C ALA A 31 5.79 8.87 -6.25
N GLU A 32 4.81 8.25 -5.60
CA GLU A 32 3.40 8.34 -6.01
C GLU A 32 2.52 9.13 -5.05
N PHE A 33 2.80 9.09 -3.74
CA PHE A 33 1.90 9.63 -2.71
C PHE A 33 2.53 10.79 -1.94
N ASP A 34 1.69 11.73 -1.49
CA ASP A 34 2.10 12.90 -0.72
C ASP A 34 1.92 12.64 0.78
N ALA A 35 3.05 12.55 1.50
CA ALA A 35 3.08 12.35 2.95
C ALA A 35 2.37 13.47 3.75
N ASN A 36 2.25 14.65 3.17
CA ASN A 36 1.63 15.81 3.82
C ASN A 36 0.14 15.94 3.47
N LYS A 37 -0.38 15.12 2.58
CA LYS A 37 -1.76 15.21 2.11
C LYS A 37 -2.56 13.99 2.56
N MET A 38 -2.89 13.97 3.85
CA MET A 38 -3.80 12.95 4.41
C MET A 38 -5.23 13.19 3.96
N VAL A 39 -5.89 12.10 3.60
CA VAL A 39 -7.32 12.04 3.31
C VAL A 39 -7.98 11.03 4.24
N LYS A 40 -9.26 11.27 4.58
CA LYS A 40 -10.10 10.34 5.34
C LYS A 40 -11.51 10.44 4.81
N PHE A 41 -12.02 9.36 4.28
CA PHE A 41 -13.34 9.31 3.69
C PHE A 41 -14.19 8.19 4.27
N GLU A 42 -15.45 8.51 4.53
CA GLU A 42 -16.50 7.54 4.71
C GLU A 42 -17.19 7.30 3.37
N GLY A 43 -17.42 6.03 3.05
CA GLY A 43 -18.06 5.68 1.79
C GLY A 43 -18.52 4.24 1.74
N THR A 44 -18.99 3.84 0.57
CA THR A 44 -19.46 2.48 0.30
C THR A 44 -18.49 1.78 -0.63
N LEU A 45 -17.99 0.62 -0.22
CA LEU A 45 -17.12 -0.20 -1.07
C LEU A 45 -17.89 -0.63 -2.32
N THR A 46 -17.35 -0.33 -3.48
CA THR A 46 -17.90 -0.75 -4.77
C THR A 46 -17.20 -2.00 -5.30
N ARG A 47 -15.91 -2.11 -5.07
CA ARG A 47 -15.09 -3.22 -5.58
C ARG A 47 -13.81 -3.37 -4.75
N MET A 48 -13.35 -4.59 -4.58
CA MET A 48 -12.02 -4.92 -4.09
C MET A 48 -11.26 -5.74 -5.14
N GLU A 49 -10.09 -5.26 -5.53
CA GLU A 49 -9.17 -5.99 -6.40
C GLU A 49 -8.12 -6.68 -5.55
N TRP A 50 -8.26 -8.01 -5.41
CA TRP A 50 -7.32 -8.83 -4.65
C TRP A 50 -6.27 -9.41 -5.56
N ILE A 51 -5.27 -8.57 -5.93
CA ILE A 51 -4.23 -8.88 -6.92
C ILE A 51 -2.84 -8.52 -6.39
N ASN A 52 -1.79 -9.09 -6.99
CA ASN A 52 -0.41 -8.66 -6.77
C ASN A 52 -0.05 -7.50 -7.71
N PRO A 53 0.82 -6.58 -7.30
CA PRO A 53 1.53 -6.52 -6.01
C PRO A 53 0.70 -5.95 -4.87
N HIS A 54 -0.37 -5.21 -5.14
CA HIS A 54 -1.17 -4.50 -4.14
C HIS A 54 -2.66 -4.79 -4.29
N VAL A 55 -3.34 -4.90 -3.13
CA VAL A 55 -4.80 -4.92 -3.08
C VAL A 55 -5.32 -3.50 -3.25
N TRP A 56 -6.41 -3.33 -4.02
CA TRP A 56 -7.07 -2.05 -4.19
C TRP A 56 -8.49 -2.10 -3.68
N LEU A 57 -8.88 -1.06 -2.93
CA LEU A 57 -10.25 -0.84 -2.46
C LEU A 57 -10.83 0.34 -3.23
N HIS A 58 -11.91 0.10 -3.98
CA HIS A 58 -12.66 1.16 -4.67
C HIS A 58 -13.92 1.45 -3.89
N MET A 59 -14.18 2.71 -3.61
CA MET A 59 -15.35 3.11 -2.83
C MET A 59 -15.96 4.39 -3.37
N ASP A 60 -17.28 4.48 -3.31
CA ASP A 60 -18.02 5.69 -3.58
C ASP A 60 -18.09 6.55 -2.33
N VAL A 61 -17.64 7.78 -2.46
CA VAL A 61 -17.56 8.78 -1.41
C VAL A 61 -18.49 9.94 -1.75
N LYS A 62 -19.38 10.28 -0.83
CA LYS A 62 -20.20 11.49 -0.95
C LYS A 62 -19.40 12.69 -0.44
N MET A 63 -19.08 13.60 -1.33
CA MET A 63 -18.33 14.81 -1.01
C MET A 63 -19.23 15.88 -0.34
N PRO A 64 -18.62 16.88 0.35
CA PRO A 64 -19.39 17.93 1.03
C PRO A 64 -20.30 18.75 0.11
N ASP A 65 -19.95 18.87 -1.17
CA ASP A 65 -20.76 19.53 -2.20
C ASP A 65 -21.90 18.67 -2.75
N GLY A 66 -22.05 17.44 -2.23
CA GLY A 66 -23.09 16.48 -2.61
C GLY A 66 -22.70 15.60 -3.81
N THR A 67 -21.57 15.84 -4.46
CA THR A 67 -21.09 14.99 -5.57
C THR A 67 -20.68 13.62 -5.06
N LEU A 68 -20.83 12.62 -5.94
CA LEU A 68 -20.34 11.26 -5.67
C LEU A 68 -19.04 11.05 -6.41
N GLU A 69 -17.99 10.69 -5.68
CA GLU A 69 -16.68 10.42 -6.22
C GLU A 69 -16.26 8.98 -5.97
N ASN A 70 -15.71 8.30 -6.97
CA ASN A 70 -15.09 6.99 -6.79
C ASN A 70 -13.60 7.17 -6.46
N TRP A 71 -13.23 6.73 -5.25
CA TRP A 71 -11.87 6.76 -4.75
C TRP A 71 -11.27 5.35 -4.74
N ALA A 72 -9.97 5.25 -5.08
CA ALA A 72 -9.21 4.02 -5.02
C ALA A 72 -8.13 4.10 -3.95
N PHE A 73 -8.14 3.19 -3.00
CA PHE A 73 -7.13 3.08 -1.94
C PHE A 73 -6.25 1.86 -2.18
N GLU A 74 -4.96 2.12 -2.37
CA GLU A 74 -3.94 1.08 -2.42
C GLU A 74 -3.69 0.54 -1.02
N ALA A 75 -3.82 -0.77 -0.86
CA ALA A 75 -3.52 -1.47 0.38
C ALA A 75 -2.23 -2.30 0.23
N GLY A 76 -1.88 -3.03 1.26
CA GLY A 76 -0.75 -3.93 1.26
C GLY A 76 -0.86 -5.07 0.25
N THR A 77 0.20 -5.87 0.16
CA THR A 77 0.17 -7.09 -0.65
C THR A 77 -0.88 -8.08 -0.11
N PRO A 78 -1.48 -8.93 -0.96
CA PRO A 78 -2.40 -9.97 -0.51
C PRO A 78 -1.88 -10.80 0.66
N ASN A 79 -0.60 -11.19 0.62
CA ASN A 79 0.02 -11.98 1.68
C ASN A 79 0.14 -11.22 3.01
N ASN A 80 0.47 -9.93 2.98
CA ASN A 80 0.56 -9.13 4.20
C ASN A 80 -0.80 -8.94 4.85
N LEU A 81 -1.83 -8.67 4.05
CA LEU A 81 -3.19 -8.53 4.53
C LEU A 81 -3.72 -9.85 5.09
N PHE A 82 -3.46 -10.96 4.41
CA PHE A 82 -3.85 -12.31 4.88
C PHE A 82 -3.24 -12.64 6.24
N ARG A 83 -1.97 -12.34 6.48
CA ARG A 83 -1.31 -12.54 7.77
C ARG A 83 -1.91 -11.71 8.91
N ARG A 84 -2.58 -10.60 8.57
CA ARG A 84 -3.33 -9.73 9.50
C ARG A 84 -4.79 -10.17 9.67
N GLY A 85 -5.16 -11.32 9.13
CA GLY A 85 -6.52 -11.86 9.19
C GLY A 85 -7.51 -11.23 8.20
N PHE A 86 -7.02 -10.42 7.24
CA PHE A 86 -7.84 -9.85 6.20
C PHE A 86 -7.76 -10.69 4.94
N THR A 87 -8.91 -11.07 4.41
CA THR A 87 -9.03 -11.95 3.25
C THR A 87 -9.94 -11.32 2.19
N LYS A 88 -9.97 -11.91 1.01
CA LYS A 88 -10.90 -11.51 -0.04
C LYS A 88 -12.38 -11.54 0.40
N ALA A 89 -12.72 -12.39 1.37
CA ALA A 89 -14.07 -12.49 1.93
C ALA A 89 -14.35 -11.48 3.06
N SER A 90 -13.35 -10.75 3.54
CA SER A 90 -13.49 -9.81 4.67
C SER A 90 -14.27 -8.56 4.31
N LEU A 91 -14.35 -8.22 3.02
CA LEU A 91 -15.09 -7.08 2.52
C LEU A 91 -15.89 -7.46 1.29
N THR A 92 -17.16 -7.11 1.27
CA THR A 92 -18.05 -7.28 0.12
C THR A 92 -18.50 -5.92 -0.41
N ALA A 93 -18.78 -5.83 -1.70
CA ALA A 93 -19.39 -4.63 -2.28
C ALA A 93 -20.66 -4.26 -1.50
N GLY A 94 -20.89 -2.96 -1.31
CA GLY A 94 -21.97 -2.45 -0.49
C GLY A 94 -21.61 -2.21 0.99
N THR A 95 -20.44 -2.69 1.47
CA THR A 95 -20.00 -2.45 2.84
C THR A 95 -19.66 -0.98 3.05
N LYS A 96 -20.21 -0.37 4.09
CA LYS A 96 -19.83 0.98 4.53
C LYS A 96 -18.55 0.90 5.34
N ILE A 97 -17.59 1.74 4.99
CA ILE A 97 -16.27 1.78 5.61
C ILE A 97 -15.76 3.22 5.69
N VAL A 98 -14.86 3.45 6.62
CA VAL A 98 -14.02 4.66 6.64
C VAL A 98 -12.60 4.26 6.30
N VAL A 99 -12.00 4.92 5.32
CA VAL A 99 -10.59 4.68 4.96
C VAL A 99 -9.82 5.98 5.09
N ASP A 100 -8.68 5.92 5.77
CA ASP A 100 -7.71 7.01 5.77
C ASP A 100 -6.42 6.62 5.03
N GLY A 101 -5.71 7.62 4.52
CA GLY A 101 -4.50 7.40 3.75
C GLY A 101 -3.89 8.68 3.22
N TYR A 102 -2.97 8.56 2.28
CA TYR A 102 -2.22 9.65 1.69
C TYR A 102 -2.53 9.79 0.21
N GLN A 103 -3.00 10.95 -0.21
CA GLN A 103 -3.42 11.18 -1.59
C GLN A 103 -2.26 11.08 -2.58
N ALA A 104 -2.54 10.65 -3.79
CA ALA A 104 -1.61 10.66 -4.90
C ALA A 104 -1.17 12.09 -5.24
N LYS A 105 0.12 12.25 -5.56
CA LYS A 105 0.74 13.55 -5.89
C LYS A 105 0.18 14.18 -7.15
N ASP A 106 -0.27 13.35 -8.09
CA ASP A 106 -0.89 13.81 -9.34
C ASP A 106 -2.30 14.41 -9.16
N GLY A 107 -2.82 14.41 -7.92
CA GLY A 107 -4.14 14.94 -7.59
C GLY A 107 -5.29 14.01 -7.98
N SER A 108 -5.02 12.82 -8.49
CA SER A 108 -6.04 11.83 -8.79
C SER A 108 -6.78 11.38 -7.52
N LYS A 109 -7.95 10.76 -7.71
CA LYS A 109 -8.76 10.19 -6.64
C LYS A 109 -8.21 8.82 -6.20
N ARG A 110 -6.92 8.78 -5.96
CA ARG A 110 -6.18 7.63 -5.44
C ARG A 110 -5.46 8.01 -4.15
N ALA A 111 -5.32 7.06 -3.26
CA ALA A 111 -4.56 7.23 -2.03
C ALA A 111 -3.86 5.92 -1.64
N ASN A 112 -2.73 6.04 -0.96
CA ASN A 112 -2.13 4.92 -0.24
C ASN A 112 -2.88 4.75 1.09
N GLY A 113 -3.63 3.65 1.23
CA GLY A 113 -4.45 3.38 2.39
C GLY A 113 -3.62 3.05 3.62
N ARG A 114 -3.97 3.68 4.74
CA ARG A 114 -3.35 3.44 6.05
C ARG A 114 -4.22 2.55 6.92
N ASN A 115 -5.41 3.02 7.26
CA ASN A 115 -6.36 2.28 8.08
C ASN A 115 -7.72 2.19 7.39
N LEU A 116 -8.40 1.08 7.64
CA LEU A 116 -9.80 0.88 7.34
C LEU A 116 -10.55 0.67 8.65
N THR A 117 -11.64 1.41 8.86
CA THR A 117 -12.51 1.27 10.02
C THR A 117 -13.89 0.82 9.55
N PHE A 118 -14.39 -0.25 10.15
CA PHE A 118 -15.74 -0.75 9.94
C PHE A 118 -16.76 0.05 10.76
N THR A 119 -18.04 -0.09 10.46
CA THR A 119 -19.13 0.59 11.18
C THR A 119 -19.26 0.14 12.64
N ASP A 120 -18.76 -1.03 13.00
CA ASP A 120 -18.68 -1.52 14.39
C ASP A 120 -17.47 -0.96 15.16
N GLY A 121 -16.68 -0.08 14.54
CA GLY A 121 -15.49 0.54 15.11
C GLY A 121 -14.22 -0.29 15.02
N LYS A 122 -14.30 -1.52 14.53
CA LYS A 122 -13.11 -2.36 14.29
C LYS A 122 -12.22 -1.73 13.22
N THR A 123 -10.93 -1.64 13.50
CA THR A 123 -9.95 -1.05 12.58
C THR A 123 -8.99 -2.12 12.06
N LEU A 124 -8.65 -2.00 10.79
CA LEU A 124 -7.68 -2.82 10.10
C LEU A 124 -6.59 -1.95 9.48
N PHE A 125 -5.33 -2.27 9.75
CA PHE A 125 -4.21 -1.61 9.10
C PHE A 125 -4.02 -2.14 7.67
N LEU A 126 -4.15 -1.25 6.67
CA LEU A 126 -4.05 -1.57 5.25
C LEU A 126 -2.62 -1.48 4.71
N GLY A 127 -1.75 -0.69 5.34
CA GLY A 127 -0.46 -0.32 4.80
C GLY A 127 0.48 -1.50 4.51
N SER A 128 1.38 -1.29 3.57
CA SER A 128 2.53 -2.17 3.30
C SER A 128 3.73 -1.76 4.14
N SER A 129 4.64 -2.70 4.39
CA SER A 129 5.97 -2.44 4.95
C SER A 129 7.02 -2.34 3.83
N GLY A 130 8.07 -1.54 4.07
CA GLY A 130 9.17 -1.36 3.12
C GLY A 130 8.86 -0.41 1.96
N THR A 131 7.80 0.38 2.07
CA THR A 131 7.39 1.36 1.06
C THR A 131 7.94 2.77 1.32
N GLY A 132 8.41 3.03 2.56
CA GLY A 132 8.84 4.36 3.02
C GLY A 132 7.68 5.29 3.35
N ALA A 133 6.48 4.76 3.58
CA ALA A 133 5.33 5.55 3.98
C ALA A 133 5.48 6.06 5.43
N PRO A 134 4.89 7.24 5.78
CA PRO A 134 5.03 7.83 7.12
C PRO A 134 4.60 6.91 8.27
N TYR A 135 3.61 6.05 8.05
CA TYR A 135 3.15 5.11 9.07
C TYR A 135 4.19 4.03 9.44
N GLU A 136 5.22 3.82 8.62
CA GLU A 136 6.30 2.88 8.94
C GLU A 136 7.26 3.42 9.99
N LEU A 137 7.27 4.74 10.19
CA LEU A 137 8.11 5.42 11.17
C LEU A 137 7.47 5.41 12.57
N THR A 138 6.21 4.99 12.69
CA THR A 138 5.50 4.93 13.96
C THR A 138 5.45 3.49 14.49
N PRO A 139 5.83 3.25 15.78
CA PRO A 139 5.84 1.90 16.36
C PRO A 139 4.47 1.20 16.37
N ASP A 140 3.38 1.95 16.23
CA ASP A 140 2.00 1.44 16.33
C ASP A 140 1.58 0.57 15.14
N HIS A 141 2.26 0.65 13.99
CA HIS A 141 1.93 -0.19 12.83
C HIS A 141 2.27 -1.68 13.04
N LEU A 142 3.13 -2.00 14.01
CA LEU A 142 3.53 -3.37 14.35
C LEU A 142 2.60 -4.04 15.35
N ASN A 143 1.69 -3.27 15.98
CA ASN A 143 0.81 -3.80 17.02
C ASN A 143 -0.66 -3.36 16.76
N PRO A 144 -1.42 -4.12 15.97
CA PRO A 144 -2.81 -3.81 15.64
C PRO A 144 -3.74 -3.73 16.86
N GLU A 145 -3.33 -4.32 18.01
CA GLU A 145 -4.14 -4.29 19.23
C GLU A 145 -4.03 -2.97 20.02
N LYS A 146 -2.97 -2.19 19.82
CA LYS A 146 -2.80 -0.89 20.49
C LYS A 146 -3.48 0.28 19.81
N GLY A 147 -3.80 0.19 18.53
CA GLY A 147 -4.50 1.25 17.79
C GLY A 147 -5.98 1.44 18.18
N ALA A 148 -6.59 0.45 18.83
CA ALA A 148 -7.98 0.49 19.24
C ALA A 148 -8.23 1.15 20.62
N SER A 149 -7.18 1.43 21.41
CA SER A 149 -7.34 1.92 22.79
C SER A 149 -6.88 3.36 23.04
N GLY A 150 -6.46 4.10 22.04
CA GLY A 150 -5.77 5.38 22.23
C GLY A 150 -6.40 6.61 21.58
N GLN A 151 -7.69 6.88 21.75
CA GLN A 151 -8.23 8.25 21.68
C GLN A 151 -9.53 8.39 22.47
N ALA A 152 -9.42 8.28 23.79
CA ALA A 152 -10.33 8.98 24.67
C ALA A 152 -9.90 10.46 24.66
N GLY A 153 -10.71 11.33 24.07
CA GLY A 153 -10.47 12.76 24.05
C GLY A 153 -10.35 13.32 25.48
N PRO A 154 -9.63 14.42 25.68
CA PRO A 154 -9.52 15.06 26.99
C PRO A 154 -10.90 15.58 27.43
N GLY A 155 -11.37 15.05 28.52
CA GLY A 155 -12.63 15.45 29.14
C GLY A 155 -12.67 16.95 29.45
N ALA A 156 -13.78 17.56 29.11
CA ALA A 156 -14.17 18.87 29.61
C ALA A 156 -14.14 18.88 31.12
N LYS A 157 -13.24 19.66 31.71
CA LYS A 157 -13.34 20.06 33.12
C LYS A 157 -14.33 21.17 33.26
N LYS A 158 -15.20 21.02 34.25
CA LYS A 158 -16.15 22.02 34.77
C LYS A 158 -15.47 23.36 35.06
#